data_75bf5e492d688f6a9131022d6a50e207
#
_entry.id   75bf5e492d688f6a9131022d6a50e207
#
_cell.length_a   1.000
_cell.length_b   1.000
_cell.length_c   1.000
_cell.angle_alpha   90.00
_cell.angle_beta   90.00
_cell.angle_gamma   90.00
#
_symmetry.space_group_name_H-M   'P 1'
#
loop_
_entity.id
_entity.type
_entity.pdbx_description
1 polymer ?
#
loop_
_entity_poly.entity_id
_entity_poly.type
_entity_poly.pdbx_seq_one_letter_code
_entity_poly.pdbx_strand_id
1 'polypeptide(L)'
;MSYFFSKEHEWVKVSGTTGTVGISEHAAHELGDVTFVELPQVGKVVKQFGGLAAIESVKAASDIYAPVSGKVIAINETLENTPEVVNESAEESGWICVIEMSDPSEVEQLMTKEAYDAYLKGL
;
A
#
# COMPACT_ATOMS: atom_id res chain seq x y z
N MET A 1 -15.85 4.15 5.20
CA MET A 1 -14.60 3.73 4.58
C MET A 1 -13.87 2.75 5.47
N SER A 2 -13.37 1.67 4.87
CA SER A 2 -12.76 0.60 5.64
C SER A 2 -11.32 0.37 5.20
N TYR A 3 -10.45 0.19 6.18
CA TYR A 3 -9.06 -0.20 5.93
C TYR A 3 -8.94 -1.70 6.07
N PHE A 4 -8.18 -2.30 5.14
CA PHE A 4 -7.81 -3.71 5.22
C PHE A 4 -6.30 -3.81 5.01
N PHE A 5 -5.69 -4.85 5.57
CA PHE A 5 -4.23 -5.02 5.56
C PHE A 5 -3.84 -6.39 5.05
N SER A 6 -2.75 -6.45 4.30
CA SER A 6 -2.18 -7.70 3.83
C SER A 6 -1.09 -8.18 4.79
N LYS A 7 -0.71 -9.44 4.65
CA LYS A 7 0.39 -10.01 5.46
C LYS A 7 1.74 -9.40 5.11
N GLU A 8 1.84 -8.77 3.93
CA GLU A 8 3.06 -8.09 3.50
C GLU A 8 3.08 -6.62 3.92
N HIS A 9 2.13 -6.23 4.78
CA HIS A 9 2.07 -4.89 5.38
C HIS A 9 1.67 -3.78 4.42
N GLU A 10 0.86 -4.10 3.41
CA GLU A 10 0.19 -3.08 2.61
C GLU A 10 -1.22 -2.88 3.14
N TRP A 11 -1.74 -1.66 3.00
CA TRP A 11 -3.13 -1.40 3.33
C TRP A 11 -3.90 -0.97 2.09
N VAL A 12 -5.20 -1.18 2.13
CA VAL A 12 -6.13 -0.64 1.14
C VAL A 12 -7.31 -0.02 1.89
N LYS A 13 -7.61 1.23 1.54
CA LYS A 13 -8.76 1.95 2.08
C LYS A 13 -9.84 1.93 1.03
N VAL A 14 -10.90 1.18 1.31
CA VAL A 14 -11.98 0.94 0.34
C VAL A 14 -13.03 2.02 0.39
N SER A 15 -13.39 2.56 -0.77
CA SER A 15 -14.46 3.52 -0.93
C SER A 15 -15.22 3.17 -2.22
N GLY A 16 -16.40 2.57 -2.10
CA GLY A 16 -17.13 2.07 -3.26
C GLY A 16 -16.34 1.00 -4.00
N THR A 17 -16.04 1.24 -5.27
CA THR A 17 -15.27 0.30 -6.10
C THR A 17 -13.79 0.66 -6.17
N THR A 18 -13.37 1.73 -5.48
CA THR A 18 -11.96 2.13 -5.50
C THR A 18 -11.26 1.79 -4.20
N GLY A 19 -9.97 1.50 -4.29
CA GLY A 19 -9.12 1.25 -3.15
C GLY A 19 -7.87 2.11 -3.22
N THR A 20 -7.65 2.90 -2.18
CA THR A 20 -6.41 3.66 -2.02
C THR A 20 -5.41 2.77 -1.31
N VAL A 21 -4.21 2.64 -1.85
CA VAL A 21 -3.21 1.67 -1.39
C VAL A 21 -1.96 2.38 -0.85
N GLY A 22 -1.41 1.83 0.22
CA GLY A 22 -0.14 2.28 0.76
C GLY A 22 0.48 1.18 1.61
N ILE A 23 1.54 1.53 2.33
CA ILE A 23 2.18 0.61 3.27
C ILE A 23 1.80 1.00 4.69
N SER A 24 1.83 0.02 5.61
CA SER A 24 1.48 0.28 7.00
C SER A 24 2.57 1.07 7.71
N GLU A 25 2.21 1.65 8.85
CA GLU A 25 3.20 2.33 9.71
C GLU A 25 4.28 1.35 10.15
N HIS A 26 3.92 0.10 10.41
CA HIS A 26 4.87 -0.94 10.76
C HIS A 26 5.90 -1.13 9.64
N ALA A 27 5.47 -1.23 8.39
CA ALA A 27 6.36 -1.40 7.26
C ALA A 27 7.27 -0.18 7.08
N ALA A 28 6.72 1.02 7.20
CA ALA A 28 7.50 2.25 7.08
C ALA A 28 8.56 2.33 8.16
N HIS A 29 8.22 1.94 9.39
CA HIS A 29 9.16 1.94 10.50
C HIS A 29 10.30 0.92 10.28
N GLU A 30 9.98 -0.26 9.78
CA GLU A 30 10.96 -1.29 9.50
C GLU A 30 11.92 -0.89 8.36
N LEU A 31 11.41 -0.14 7.38
CA LEU A 31 12.24 0.34 6.27
C LEU A 31 13.24 1.42 6.70
N GLY A 32 12.87 2.24 7.69
CA GLY A 32 13.64 3.43 8.03
C GLY A 32 13.37 4.54 7.01
N ASP A 33 14.28 5.49 6.90
CA ASP A 33 14.07 6.67 6.04
C ASP A 33 13.92 6.30 4.57
N VAL A 34 12.75 6.58 4.01
CA VAL A 34 12.45 6.32 2.60
C VAL A 34 13.13 7.37 1.73
N THR A 35 13.89 6.91 0.75
CA THR A 35 14.66 7.78 -0.14
C THR A 35 14.08 7.83 -1.55
N PHE A 36 13.31 6.81 -1.95
CA PHE A 36 12.74 6.76 -3.28
C PHE A 36 11.51 5.86 -3.30
N VAL A 37 10.48 6.27 -4.04
CA VAL A 37 9.29 5.46 -4.26
C VAL A 37 9.12 5.28 -5.76
N GLU A 38 9.12 4.04 -6.22
CA GLU A 38 8.85 3.73 -7.61
C GLU A 38 7.34 3.52 -7.74
N LEU A 39 6.65 4.56 -8.21
CA LEU A 39 5.20 4.54 -8.36
C LEU A 39 4.78 3.69 -9.56
N PRO A 40 3.61 3.04 -9.50
CA PRO A 40 3.08 2.33 -10.66
C PRO A 40 2.62 3.34 -11.71
N GLN A 41 2.47 2.88 -12.94
CA GLN A 41 1.92 3.73 -14.00
C GLN A 41 0.41 3.70 -13.96
N VAL A 42 -0.20 4.87 -14.16
CA VAL A 42 -1.65 4.96 -14.32
C VAL A 42 -2.04 4.11 -15.54
N GLY A 43 -3.05 3.28 -15.38
CA GLY A 43 -3.48 2.35 -16.40
C GLY A 43 -2.97 0.93 -16.24
N LYS A 44 -1.99 0.72 -15.35
CA LYS A 44 -1.47 -0.62 -15.09
C LYS A 44 -2.54 -1.51 -14.49
N VAL A 45 -2.67 -2.73 -15.02
CA VAL A 45 -3.58 -3.73 -14.47
C VAL A 45 -2.77 -4.64 -13.56
N VAL A 46 -3.25 -4.83 -12.33
CA VAL A 46 -2.57 -5.64 -11.33
C VAL A 46 -3.51 -6.71 -10.79
N LYS A 47 -2.90 -7.78 -10.27
CA LYS A 47 -3.65 -8.85 -9.60
C LYS A 47 -3.31 -8.82 -8.12
N GLN A 48 -4.26 -9.28 -7.30
CA GLN A 48 -4.05 -9.36 -5.86
C GLN A 48 -2.75 -10.12 -5.56
N PHE A 49 -1.93 -9.54 -4.70
CA PHE A 49 -0.62 -10.04 -4.28
C PHE A 49 0.44 -10.07 -5.38
N GLY A 50 0.14 -9.49 -6.55
CA GLY A 50 1.14 -9.30 -7.60
C GLY A 50 1.90 -8.00 -7.40
N GLY A 51 3.00 -7.82 -8.13
CA GLY A 51 3.84 -6.63 -8.01
C GLY A 51 3.11 -5.36 -8.41
N LEU A 52 3.24 -4.32 -7.60
CA LEU A 52 2.58 -3.03 -7.82
C LEU A 52 3.57 -1.89 -7.91
N ALA A 53 4.47 -1.78 -6.94
CA ALA A 53 5.38 -0.65 -6.80
C ALA A 53 6.63 -1.12 -6.06
N ALA A 54 7.55 -0.19 -5.79
CA ALA A 54 8.73 -0.49 -5.00
C ALA A 54 9.12 0.73 -4.17
N ILE A 55 9.78 0.48 -3.06
CA ILE A 55 10.28 1.53 -2.17
C ILE A 55 11.73 1.25 -1.85
N GLU A 56 12.55 2.31 -1.88
CA GLU A 56 13.93 2.25 -1.42
C GLU A 56 14.10 3.12 -0.19
N SER A 57 14.85 2.61 0.76
CA SER A 57 15.19 3.34 1.98
C SER A 57 16.71 3.37 2.15
N VAL A 58 17.17 4.05 3.18
CA VAL A 58 18.60 4.14 3.48
C VAL A 58 19.23 2.78 3.77
N LYS A 59 18.44 1.76 4.10
CA LYS A 59 18.99 0.44 4.45
C LYS A 59 18.47 -0.72 3.59
N ALA A 60 17.44 -0.52 2.76
CA ALA A 60 16.88 -1.65 2.01
C ALA A 60 16.04 -1.19 0.83
N ALA A 61 15.76 -2.13 -0.07
CA ALA A 61 14.77 -1.96 -1.13
C ALA A 61 13.70 -3.03 -0.92
N SER A 62 12.44 -2.67 -1.16
CA SER A 62 11.32 -3.57 -0.93
C SER A 62 10.27 -3.43 -2.02
N ASP A 63 9.72 -4.55 -2.45
CA ASP A 63 8.60 -4.54 -3.38
C ASP A 63 7.30 -4.32 -2.62
N ILE A 64 6.37 -3.63 -3.26
CA ILE A 64 5.02 -3.45 -2.74
C ILE A 64 4.09 -4.26 -3.61
N TYR A 65 3.30 -5.15 -3.00
CA TYR A 65 2.37 -6.00 -3.71
C TYR A 65 0.97 -5.43 -3.61
N ALA A 66 0.18 -5.63 -4.67
CA ALA A 66 -1.18 -5.11 -4.72
C ALA A 66 -2.07 -5.88 -3.74
N PRO A 67 -2.74 -5.21 -2.80
CA PRO A 67 -3.65 -5.93 -1.89
C PRO A 67 -4.96 -6.34 -2.58
N VAL A 68 -5.28 -5.73 -3.71
CA VAL A 68 -6.48 -6.05 -4.50
C VAL A 68 -6.14 -6.01 -5.98
N SER A 69 -6.95 -6.70 -6.78
CA SER A 69 -6.82 -6.68 -8.24
C SER A 69 -7.56 -5.49 -8.83
N GLY A 70 -7.07 -4.97 -9.94
CA GLY A 70 -7.75 -3.91 -10.65
C GLY A 70 -6.80 -3.09 -11.49
N LYS A 71 -7.22 -1.87 -11.79
CA LYS A 71 -6.48 -0.96 -12.65
C LYS A 71 -6.07 0.28 -11.87
N VAL A 72 -4.81 0.65 -11.96
CA VAL A 72 -4.30 1.87 -11.32
C VAL A 72 -4.91 3.07 -12.02
N ILE A 73 -5.64 3.90 -11.28
CA ILE A 73 -6.31 5.09 -11.84
C ILE A 73 -5.72 6.41 -11.35
N ALA A 74 -4.92 6.38 -10.29
CA ALA A 74 -4.26 7.57 -9.76
C ALA A 74 -3.00 7.17 -8.99
N ILE A 75 -2.04 8.07 -8.94
CA ILE A 75 -0.80 7.87 -8.17
C ILE A 75 -0.54 9.13 -7.33
N ASN A 76 0.19 8.96 -6.24
CA ASN A 76 0.55 10.06 -5.38
C ASN A 76 1.87 10.68 -5.84
N GLU A 77 1.78 11.63 -6.75
CA GLU A 77 2.96 12.26 -7.36
C GLU A 77 3.84 12.99 -6.33
N THR A 78 3.28 13.37 -5.19
CA THR A 78 4.04 14.01 -4.11
C THR A 78 5.24 13.16 -3.70
N LEU A 79 5.09 11.83 -3.75
CA LEU A 79 6.15 10.92 -3.33
C LEU A 79 7.38 10.94 -4.26
N GLU A 80 7.25 11.48 -5.47
CA GLU A 80 8.38 11.61 -6.38
C GLU A 80 9.39 12.63 -5.85
N ASN A 81 8.90 13.71 -5.25
CA ASN A 81 9.74 14.79 -4.73
C ASN A 81 9.96 14.72 -3.23
N THR A 82 9.00 14.17 -2.49
CA THR A 82 9.06 14.08 -1.03
C THR A 82 8.71 12.67 -0.57
N PRO A 83 9.57 11.67 -0.88
CA PRO A 83 9.28 10.29 -0.50
C PRO A 83 9.19 10.08 1.02
N GLU A 84 9.80 10.95 1.82
CA GLU A 84 9.75 10.90 3.28
C GLU A 84 8.35 11.07 3.86
N VAL A 85 7.37 11.50 3.06
CA VAL A 85 5.98 11.55 3.49
C VAL A 85 5.48 10.16 3.88
N VAL A 86 6.04 9.11 3.27
CA VAL A 86 5.71 7.74 3.63
C VAL A 86 6.08 7.48 5.11
N ASN A 87 7.20 8.02 5.57
CA ASN A 87 7.61 7.87 6.97
C ASN A 87 6.74 8.69 7.91
N GLU A 88 6.32 9.88 7.47
CA GLU A 88 5.56 10.81 8.29
C GLU A 88 4.11 10.40 8.47
N SER A 89 3.51 9.83 7.43
CA SER A 89 2.08 9.56 7.40
C SER A 89 1.77 8.39 6.47
N ALA A 90 2.33 7.22 6.79
CA ALA A 90 2.24 6.04 5.94
C ALA A 90 0.81 5.62 5.60
N GLU A 91 -0.11 5.78 6.55
CA GLU A 91 -1.48 5.30 6.38
C GLU A 91 -2.47 6.39 5.96
N GLU A 92 -1.98 7.58 5.66
CA GLU A 92 -2.81 8.68 5.16
C GLU A 92 -2.12 9.38 3.99
N SER A 93 -1.35 10.45 4.26
CA SER A 93 -0.73 11.28 3.22
C SER A 93 0.30 10.54 2.37
N GLY A 94 0.86 9.46 2.90
CA GLY A 94 1.85 8.64 2.19
C GLY A 94 1.26 7.55 1.31
N TRP A 95 -0.02 7.68 0.91
CA TRP A 95 -0.63 6.69 0.02
C TRP A 95 0.16 6.61 -1.31
N ILE A 96 0.14 5.43 -1.91
CA ILE A 96 0.92 5.14 -3.14
C ILE A 96 0.09 5.36 -4.40
N CYS A 97 -1.07 4.72 -4.46
CA CYS A 97 -1.92 4.78 -5.67
C CYS A 97 -3.37 4.46 -5.32
N VAL A 98 -4.25 4.68 -6.29
CA VAL A 98 -5.65 4.28 -6.20
C VAL A 98 -5.91 3.24 -7.28
N ILE A 99 -6.57 2.15 -6.91
CA ILE A 99 -6.93 1.06 -7.82
C ILE A 99 -8.45 1.03 -7.98
N GLU A 100 -8.91 0.97 -9.24
CA GLU A 100 -10.30 0.63 -9.54
C GLU A 100 -10.39 -0.87 -9.41
N MET A 101 -11.03 -1.35 -8.34
CA MET A 101 -11.07 -2.78 -8.03
C MET A 101 -11.91 -3.57 -9.01
N SER A 102 -11.36 -4.68 -9.51
CA SER A 102 -12.09 -5.56 -10.42
C SER A 102 -12.93 -6.60 -9.68
N ASP A 103 -12.54 -6.89 -8.43
CA ASP A 103 -13.25 -7.85 -7.59
C ASP A 103 -13.20 -7.40 -6.12
N PRO A 104 -14.17 -6.58 -5.70
CA PRO A 104 -14.18 -6.06 -4.31
C PRO A 104 -14.23 -7.16 -3.24
N SER A 105 -14.66 -8.38 -3.58
CA SER A 105 -14.71 -9.47 -2.60
C SER A 105 -13.31 -9.92 -2.16
N GLU A 106 -12.26 -9.53 -2.87
CA GLU A 106 -10.90 -9.89 -2.50
C GLU A 106 -10.47 -9.36 -1.13
N VAL A 107 -11.15 -8.33 -0.62
CA VAL A 107 -10.85 -7.81 0.72
C VAL A 107 -11.10 -8.85 1.81
N GLU A 108 -11.89 -9.88 1.51
CA GLU A 108 -12.14 -10.97 2.45
C GLU A 108 -10.87 -11.82 2.69
N GLN A 109 -9.89 -11.72 1.81
CA GLN A 109 -8.58 -12.38 1.96
C GLN A 109 -7.63 -11.55 2.82
N LEU A 110 -8.03 -10.34 3.18
CA LEU A 110 -7.20 -9.39 3.92
C LEU A 110 -7.63 -9.32 5.37
N MET A 111 -6.83 -8.66 6.18
CA MET A 111 -7.11 -8.50 7.62
C MET A 111 -7.75 -7.15 7.87
N THR A 112 -8.69 -7.11 8.83
CA THR A 112 -9.16 -5.84 9.38
C THR A 112 -8.02 -5.23 10.19
N LYS A 113 -8.15 -3.96 10.58
CA LYS A 113 -7.14 -3.30 11.41
C LYS A 113 -6.90 -4.08 12.71
N GLU A 114 -7.98 -4.55 13.34
CA GLU A 114 -7.88 -5.31 14.58
C GLU A 114 -7.14 -6.64 14.39
N ALA A 115 -7.45 -7.35 13.30
CA ALA A 115 -6.78 -8.61 12.98
C ALA A 115 -5.32 -8.38 12.64
N TYR A 116 -5.03 -7.29 11.94
CA TYR A 116 -3.67 -6.94 11.58
C TYR A 116 -2.84 -6.60 12.83
N ASP A 117 -3.41 -5.84 13.77
CA ASP A 117 -2.71 -5.51 15.01
C ASP A 117 -2.39 -6.78 15.81
N ALA A 118 -3.31 -7.74 15.84
CA ALA A 118 -3.07 -9.02 16.49
C ALA A 118 -1.97 -9.82 15.76
N TYR A 119 -1.98 -9.77 14.43
CA TYR A 119 -0.95 -10.42 13.62
C TYR A 119 0.44 -9.86 13.94
N LEU A 120 0.54 -8.52 14.06
CA LEU A 120 1.82 -7.89 14.38
C LEU A 120 2.37 -8.31 15.73
N LYS A 121 1.51 -8.55 16.70
CA LYS A 121 1.93 -8.99 18.04
C LYS A 121 2.55 -10.38 18.02
N GLY A 122 2.22 -11.18 17.02
CA GLY A 122 2.76 -12.53 16.86
C GLY A 122 4.08 -12.60 16.09
N LEU A 123 4.56 -11.48 15.59
CA LEU A 123 5.79 -11.47 14.81
C LEU A 123 7.07 -11.46 15.67
#